data_0178e92be379fc2d0e45222c9132e572
#
_entry.id   0178e92be379fc2d0e45222c9132e572
#
_cell.length_a   1.000
_cell.length_b   1.000
_cell.length_c   1.000
_cell.angle_alpha   90.00
_cell.angle_beta   90.00
_cell.angle_gamma   90.00
#
_symmetry.space_group_name_H-M   'P 1'
#
loop_
_entity.id
_entity.type
_entity.pdbx_description
1 polymer ?
#
loop_
_entity_poly.entity_id
_entity_poly.type
_entity_poly.pdbx_seq_one_letter_code
_entity_poly.pdbx_strand_id
1 'polypeptide(L)'
;MKHLLMCLIWLALSEPSCAKARTDYLPEDSIHVMTAEESDTLNTPAKKKSLITRFLDYFNDANKNKKHKKFDFSIIGGPHYSTDTKLGLGLVAAGLYRTNPNDTILPPSNVSLFGDVSTVGFYMLGIRGTHIFPQDKYRADYTVYFYSFPCDYWGMGYDMGNDDSNKSEMKRWQARIKGSFLFHLGSNFYIGPMVSYDYVIGKNVERPELLNGMDRHTWNLGAGFSAVYDSRDVLTYPHQGLYINLTQCFRPRFMGNDYAFSTTELQVDAYQKVWKGAILAEDFRTMLNFGNPSWGMMALLGNSNSMRGYYEGRYRDKHKMEAQVELRQHIWKRNSLTVWVGAGTIFSKFSNIRSRHILPNYGLGYRWEFKKNVNVRLDYGFGKAGQSGFLFSINEAF
;
A
#
# COMPACT_ATOMS: atom_id res chain seq x y z
N MET A 1 -2.38 25.09 -14.27
CA MET A 1 -3.41 24.50 -13.40
C MET A 1 -4.73 24.20 -14.12
N LYS A 2 -5.35 25.13 -14.88
CA LYS A 2 -6.62 24.85 -15.59
C LYS A 2 -6.54 23.71 -16.62
N HIS A 3 -5.42 23.55 -17.32
CA HIS A 3 -5.25 22.49 -18.33
C HIS A 3 -5.00 21.10 -17.73
N LEU A 4 -4.37 21.00 -16.56
CA LEU A 4 -4.15 19.71 -15.88
C LEU A 4 -5.45 19.15 -15.30
N LEU A 5 -6.30 20.04 -14.76
CA LEU A 5 -7.62 19.65 -14.25
C LEU A 5 -8.59 19.25 -15.39
N MET A 6 -8.48 19.89 -16.56
CA MET A 6 -9.26 19.52 -17.75
C MET A 6 -8.85 18.15 -18.34
N CYS A 7 -7.57 17.78 -18.30
CA CYS A 7 -7.13 16.45 -18.73
C CYS A 7 -7.66 15.34 -17.83
N LEU A 8 -7.69 15.56 -16.52
CA LEU A 8 -8.26 14.58 -15.56
C LEU A 8 -9.78 14.42 -15.73
N ILE A 9 -10.50 15.50 -16.05
CA ILE A 9 -11.95 15.46 -16.28
C ILE A 9 -12.28 14.84 -17.65
N TRP A 10 -11.43 15.02 -18.66
CA TRP A 10 -11.65 14.43 -19.98
C TRP A 10 -11.42 12.91 -20.01
N LEU A 11 -10.47 12.40 -19.22
CA LEU A 11 -10.24 10.97 -19.02
C LEU A 11 -11.40 10.28 -18.26
N ALA A 12 -12.09 11.00 -17.39
CA ALA A 12 -13.25 10.48 -16.65
C ALA A 12 -14.55 10.43 -17.49
N LEU A 13 -14.63 11.10 -18.64
CA LEU A 13 -15.83 11.17 -19.47
C LEU A 13 -15.78 10.31 -20.73
N SER A 14 -14.70 9.58 -21.01
CA SER A 14 -14.66 8.59 -22.07
C SER A 14 -15.37 7.32 -21.58
N GLU A 15 -16.63 7.14 -22.00
CA GLU A 15 -17.41 5.94 -21.71
C GLU A 15 -16.69 4.68 -22.25
N PRO A 16 -16.45 3.64 -21.41
CA PRO A 16 -16.02 2.35 -21.92
C PRO A 16 -17.21 1.69 -22.63
N SER A 17 -17.10 1.55 -23.94
CA SER A 17 -17.97 0.73 -24.75
C SER A 17 -18.11 -0.65 -24.12
N CYS A 18 -19.34 -0.98 -23.70
CA CYS A 18 -19.69 -2.22 -23.04
C CYS A 18 -19.60 -3.39 -24.05
N ALA A 19 -18.45 -4.03 -24.15
CA ALA A 19 -18.28 -5.28 -24.88
C ALA A 19 -18.71 -6.44 -23.95
N LYS A 20 -19.88 -7.00 -24.24
CA LYS A 20 -20.37 -8.27 -23.65
C LYS A 20 -19.33 -9.35 -23.90
N ALA A 21 -18.73 -9.86 -22.85
CA ALA A 21 -17.90 -11.06 -22.91
C ALA A 21 -18.79 -12.27 -23.26
N ARG A 22 -18.62 -12.80 -24.44
CA ARG A 22 -19.18 -14.05 -24.92
C ARG A 22 -18.26 -15.17 -24.44
N THR A 23 -18.78 -16.02 -23.57
CA THR A 23 -18.11 -17.26 -23.15
C THR A 23 -18.24 -18.27 -24.26
N ASP A 24 -17.19 -18.47 -25.04
CA ASP A 24 -17.06 -19.61 -25.94
C ASP A 24 -16.39 -20.76 -25.19
N TYR A 25 -17.18 -21.83 -24.98
CA TYR A 25 -16.70 -23.14 -24.58
C TYR A 25 -15.98 -23.78 -25.78
N LEU A 26 -14.73 -24.22 -25.57
CA LEU A 26 -14.04 -25.12 -26.48
C LEU A 26 -14.24 -26.58 -26.01
N PRO A 27 -14.39 -27.54 -26.94
CA PRO A 27 -14.74 -28.92 -26.61
C PRO A 27 -13.56 -29.71 -26.07
N GLU A 28 -13.90 -30.68 -25.23
CA GLU A 28 -13.00 -31.74 -24.75
C GLU A 28 -12.48 -32.58 -25.93
N ASP A 29 -11.18 -32.62 -26.14
CA ASP A 29 -10.54 -33.66 -26.93
C ASP A 29 -9.84 -34.68 -26.03
N SER A 30 -10.22 -35.89 -26.27
CA SER A 30 -9.84 -37.16 -25.69
C SER A 30 -8.33 -37.38 -25.64
N ILE A 31 -7.80 -37.63 -24.45
CA ILE A 31 -6.41 -38.10 -24.26
C ILE A 31 -6.45 -39.61 -24.05
N HIS A 32 -5.82 -40.33 -25.00
CA HIS A 32 -5.50 -41.76 -24.90
C HIS A 32 -4.67 -42.06 -23.65
N VAL A 33 -5.17 -42.99 -22.86
CA VAL A 33 -4.42 -43.65 -21.79
C VAL A 33 -3.41 -44.59 -22.41
N MET A 34 -2.11 -44.33 -22.28
CA MET A 34 -1.08 -45.31 -22.42
C MET A 34 -0.70 -45.88 -21.06
N THR A 35 -0.97 -47.15 -20.87
CA THR A 35 -0.48 -47.95 -19.74
C THR A 35 1.03 -48.13 -19.88
N ALA A 36 1.77 -47.69 -18.84
CA ALA A 36 3.18 -48.01 -18.70
C ALA A 36 3.35 -49.06 -17.59
N GLU A 37 4.09 -50.09 -17.98
CA GLU A 37 4.46 -51.25 -17.18
C GLU A 37 5.25 -50.91 -15.91
N GLU A 38 5.05 -51.76 -14.91
CA GLU A 38 5.89 -51.85 -13.71
C GLU A 38 7.38 -52.00 -14.06
N SER A 39 8.19 -51.18 -13.45
CA SER A 39 9.63 -51.46 -13.32
C SER A 39 10.12 -51.11 -11.92
N ASP A 40 10.73 -52.09 -11.38
CA ASP A 40 11.39 -52.35 -10.13
C ASP A 40 11.90 -51.14 -9.29
N THR A 41 11.60 -51.27 -8.03
CA THR A 41 12.10 -50.51 -6.87
C THR A 41 13.62 -50.72 -6.69
N LEU A 42 14.40 -49.70 -6.95
CA LEU A 42 15.73 -49.53 -6.35
C LEU A 42 15.67 -48.42 -5.32
N ASN A 43 15.76 -48.83 -4.06
CA ASN A 43 15.90 -47.94 -2.90
C ASN A 43 17.19 -47.12 -2.99
N THR A 44 17.07 -45.92 -3.52
CA THR A 44 18.13 -44.91 -3.41
C THR A 44 17.78 -44.01 -2.21
N PRO A 45 18.69 -43.80 -1.21
CA PRO A 45 18.41 -42.97 -0.09
C PRO A 45 18.11 -41.54 -0.53
N ALA A 46 16.96 -41.01 -0.19
CA ALA A 46 16.51 -39.67 -0.54
C ALA A 46 17.54 -38.63 -0.10
N LYS A 47 18.26 -38.05 -1.05
CA LYS A 47 19.14 -36.89 -0.81
C LYS A 47 18.36 -35.83 -0.05
N LYS A 48 18.82 -35.44 1.15
CA LYS A 48 18.23 -34.32 1.91
C LYS A 48 18.17 -33.10 1.00
N LYS A 49 16.97 -32.68 0.63
CA LYS A 49 16.75 -31.49 -0.20
C LYS A 49 17.41 -30.28 0.49
N SER A 50 18.15 -29.49 -0.25
CA SER A 50 18.72 -28.21 0.22
C SER A 50 17.63 -27.32 0.82
N LEU A 51 17.96 -26.47 1.79
CA LEU A 51 17.04 -25.47 2.34
C LEU A 51 16.43 -24.59 1.24
N ILE A 52 17.23 -24.24 0.23
CA ILE A 52 16.78 -23.47 -0.96
C ILE A 52 15.75 -24.27 -1.75
N THR A 53 15.97 -25.59 -1.96
CA THR A 53 15.02 -26.45 -2.68
C THR A 53 13.72 -26.60 -1.91
N ARG A 54 13.80 -26.78 -0.57
CA ARG A 54 12.60 -26.84 0.31
C ARG A 54 11.83 -25.53 0.31
N PHE A 55 12.52 -24.40 0.28
CA PHE A 55 11.96 -23.07 0.16
C PHE A 55 11.23 -22.88 -1.19
N LEU A 56 11.89 -23.25 -2.30
CA LEU A 56 11.28 -23.19 -3.65
C LEU A 56 10.10 -24.16 -3.81
N ASP A 57 10.19 -25.36 -3.24
CA ASP A 57 9.08 -26.32 -3.24
C ASP A 57 7.86 -25.80 -2.46
N TYR A 58 8.08 -25.15 -1.31
CA TYR A 58 7.00 -24.50 -0.53
C TYR A 58 6.25 -23.47 -1.39
N PHE A 59 6.97 -22.65 -2.17
CA PHE A 59 6.35 -21.66 -3.04
C PHE A 59 5.68 -22.29 -4.28
N ASN A 60 6.24 -23.37 -4.82
CA ASN A 60 5.61 -24.12 -5.91
C ASN A 60 4.31 -24.81 -5.45
N ASP A 61 4.28 -25.34 -4.24
CA ASP A 61 3.08 -25.93 -3.64
C ASP A 61 2.01 -24.90 -3.24
N ALA A 62 2.43 -23.67 -2.91
CA ALA A 62 1.52 -22.55 -2.67
C ALA A 62 0.76 -22.10 -3.95
N ASN A 63 1.26 -22.44 -5.15
CA ASN A 63 0.61 -22.17 -6.44
C ASN A 63 -0.42 -23.21 -6.85
N LYS A 64 -0.51 -24.36 -6.16
CA LYS A 64 -1.54 -25.37 -6.45
C LYS A 64 -2.89 -24.89 -5.94
N ASN A 65 -3.87 -24.77 -6.85
CA ASN A 65 -5.25 -24.39 -6.53
C ASN A 65 -5.84 -25.44 -5.53
N LYS A 66 -5.85 -25.10 -4.26
CA LYS A 66 -6.53 -25.92 -3.23
C LYS A 66 -8.00 -25.55 -3.24
N LYS A 67 -8.78 -26.16 -4.15
CA LYS A 67 -10.24 -26.05 -4.16
C LYS A 67 -10.80 -26.53 -2.81
N HIS A 68 -11.65 -25.68 -2.17
CA HIS A 68 -12.47 -26.00 -0.98
C HIS A 68 -11.83 -25.94 0.41
N LYS A 69 -10.90 -25.02 0.68
CA LYS A 69 -10.60 -24.70 2.08
C LYS A 69 -11.46 -23.54 2.58
N LYS A 70 -12.14 -23.73 3.73
CA LYS A 70 -12.87 -22.64 4.42
C LYS A 70 -11.94 -21.49 4.79
N PHE A 71 -10.66 -21.77 5.03
CA PHE A 71 -9.62 -20.82 5.37
C PHE A 71 -8.32 -21.22 4.64
N ASP A 72 -7.82 -20.33 3.79
CA ASP A 72 -6.54 -20.50 3.10
C ASP A 72 -5.52 -19.56 3.72
N PHE A 73 -4.51 -20.14 4.37
CA PHE A 73 -3.50 -19.41 5.12
C PHE A 73 -2.15 -19.47 4.40
N SER A 74 -1.49 -18.33 4.31
CA SER A 74 -0.16 -18.20 3.72
C SER A 74 0.72 -17.32 4.60
N ILE A 75 1.95 -17.76 4.84
CA ILE A 75 2.97 -16.94 5.48
C ILE A 75 3.92 -16.47 4.38
N ILE A 76 4.09 -15.16 4.29
CA ILE A 76 4.98 -14.51 3.34
C ILE A 76 5.88 -13.58 4.14
N GLY A 77 7.17 -13.62 3.87
CA GLY A 77 8.08 -12.71 4.53
C GLY A 77 9.52 -12.97 4.13
N GLY A 78 10.37 -12.10 4.59
CA GLY A 78 11.79 -12.20 4.29
C GLY A 78 12.54 -10.93 4.70
N PRO A 79 13.84 -10.91 4.47
CA PRO A 79 14.63 -9.72 4.66
C PRO A 79 14.15 -8.61 3.71
N HIS A 80 14.17 -7.39 4.18
CA HIS A 80 13.91 -6.20 3.38
C HIS A 80 14.94 -5.12 3.69
N TYR A 81 15.02 -4.14 2.83
CA TYR A 81 15.83 -2.95 3.03
C TYR A 81 15.07 -1.71 2.59
N SER A 82 15.16 -0.66 3.38
CA SER A 82 14.76 0.68 3.00
C SER A 82 15.76 1.71 3.52
N THR A 83 15.76 2.89 2.94
CA THR A 83 16.63 3.99 3.41
C THR A 83 16.34 4.36 4.86
N ASP A 84 15.08 4.26 5.29
CA ASP A 84 14.61 4.69 6.60
C ASP A 84 14.83 3.62 7.68
N THR A 85 14.44 2.37 7.39
CA THR A 85 14.51 1.27 8.36
C THR A 85 15.77 0.41 8.25
N LYS A 86 16.60 0.64 7.20
CA LYS A 86 17.79 -0.17 6.89
C LYS A 86 17.42 -1.64 6.67
N LEU A 87 18.28 -2.57 7.05
CA LEU A 87 18.01 -3.99 6.92
C LEU A 87 17.00 -4.43 7.98
N GLY A 88 15.95 -5.10 7.53
CA GLY A 88 14.91 -5.63 8.42
C GLY A 88 14.44 -7.02 8.00
N LEU A 89 13.59 -7.59 8.82
CA LEU A 89 12.88 -8.83 8.59
C LEU A 89 11.39 -8.59 8.81
N GLY A 90 10.62 -8.68 7.71
CA GLY A 90 9.17 -8.55 7.74
C GLY A 90 8.49 -9.89 7.53
N LEU A 91 7.38 -10.13 8.23
CA LEU A 91 6.54 -11.30 8.11
C LEU A 91 5.08 -10.89 7.99
N VAL A 92 4.36 -11.52 7.09
CA VAL A 92 2.91 -11.37 6.92
C VAL A 92 2.28 -12.75 6.90
N ALA A 93 1.41 -13.01 7.86
CA ALA A 93 0.55 -14.19 7.90
C ALA A 93 -0.82 -13.77 7.34
N ALA A 94 -1.11 -14.12 6.09
CA ALA A 94 -2.35 -13.76 5.40
C ALA A 94 -3.30 -14.95 5.33
N GLY A 95 -4.56 -14.71 5.68
CA GLY A 95 -5.65 -15.67 5.57
C GLY A 95 -6.74 -15.15 4.63
N LEU A 96 -7.20 -16.01 3.72
CA LEU A 96 -8.39 -15.79 2.92
C LEU A 96 -9.48 -16.73 3.42
N TYR A 97 -10.69 -16.21 3.63
CA TYR A 97 -11.82 -17.01 4.08
C TYR A 97 -13.12 -16.55 3.43
N ARG A 98 -14.05 -17.49 3.26
CA ARG A 98 -15.38 -17.20 2.72
C ARG A 98 -16.42 -17.30 3.82
N THR A 99 -17.25 -16.30 3.94
CA THR A 99 -18.39 -16.28 4.89
C THR A 99 -19.39 -17.36 4.53
N ASN A 100 -19.63 -17.60 3.22
CA ASN A 100 -20.38 -18.72 2.69
C ASN A 100 -19.49 -19.57 1.78
N PRO A 101 -19.11 -20.82 2.14
CA PRO A 101 -18.26 -21.68 1.32
C PRO A 101 -18.84 -22.01 -0.06
N ASN A 102 -20.17 -21.98 -0.20
CA ASN A 102 -20.87 -22.30 -1.44
C ASN A 102 -20.97 -21.11 -2.39
N ASP A 103 -20.63 -19.90 -1.92
CA ASP A 103 -20.61 -18.72 -2.75
C ASP A 103 -19.25 -18.60 -3.46
N THR A 104 -19.24 -18.97 -4.74
CA THR A 104 -18.04 -18.92 -5.59
C THR A 104 -17.89 -17.60 -6.34
N ILE A 105 -18.90 -16.74 -6.30
CA ILE A 105 -18.95 -15.47 -7.04
C ILE A 105 -18.30 -14.37 -6.22
N LEU A 106 -18.54 -14.32 -4.90
CA LEU A 106 -17.97 -13.30 -4.04
C LEU A 106 -16.46 -13.49 -3.84
N PRO A 107 -15.68 -12.39 -3.83
CA PRO A 107 -14.29 -12.46 -3.40
C PRO A 107 -14.21 -12.94 -1.94
N PRO A 108 -13.16 -13.65 -1.55
CA PRO A 108 -12.98 -14.05 -0.16
C PRO A 108 -12.67 -12.83 0.72
N SER A 109 -13.17 -12.86 1.94
CA SER A 109 -12.69 -11.99 3.02
C SER A 109 -11.21 -12.26 3.29
N ASN A 110 -10.49 -11.23 3.75
CA ASN A 110 -9.08 -11.36 4.06
C ASN A 110 -8.75 -10.87 5.46
N VAL A 111 -7.73 -11.46 6.04
CA VAL A 111 -7.10 -11.02 7.30
C VAL A 111 -5.59 -11.19 7.16
N SER A 112 -4.83 -10.21 7.60
CA SER A 112 -3.37 -10.27 7.60
C SER A 112 -2.83 -9.82 8.94
N LEU A 113 -2.09 -10.71 9.60
CA LEU A 113 -1.22 -10.36 10.73
C LEU A 113 0.15 -10.03 10.14
N PHE A 114 0.70 -8.88 10.47
CA PHE A 114 2.00 -8.45 9.97
C PHE A 114 2.90 -7.98 11.09
N GLY A 115 4.17 -8.27 10.97
CA GLY A 115 5.21 -7.86 11.89
C GLY A 115 6.49 -7.53 11.17
N ASP A 116 7.28 -6.63 11.74
CA ASP A 116 8.53 -6.17 11.17
C ASP A 116 9.51 -5.78 12.28
N VAL A 117 10.78 -6.10 12.07
CA VAL A 117 11.89 -5.67 12.93
C VAL A 117 13.09 -5.29 12.08
N SER A 118 13.85 -4.28 12.49
CA SER A 118 15.01 -3.84 11.74
C SER A 118 16.25 -3.57 12.59
N THR A 119 17.40 -3.46 11.91
CA THR A 119 18.72 -3.23 12.53
C THR A 119 18.85 -1.88 13.22
N VAL A 120 18.01 -0.89 12.87
CA VAL A 120 17.98 0.43 13.53
C VAL A 120 17.03 0.48 14.72
N GLY A 121 16.45 -0.66 15.14
CA GLY A 121 15.50 -0.71 16.25
C GLY A 121 14.08 -0.28 15.88
N PHE A 122 13.72 -0.28 14.60
CA PHE A 122 12.32 -0.24 14.16
C PHE A 122 11.68 -1.59 14.49
N TYR A 123 10.47 -1.55 15.03
CA TYR A 123 9.60 -2.71 15.10
C TYR A 123 8.15 -2.33 14.94
N MET A 124 7.39 -3.20 14.30
CA MET A 124 5.97 -3.02 14.02
C MET A 124 5.26 -4.36 14.21
N LEU A 125 4.03 -4.29 14.73
CA LEU A 125 3.11 -5.41 14.77
C LEU A 125 1.72 -4.89 14.48
N GLY A 126 0.96 -5.61 13.67
CA GLY A 126 -0.40 -5.19 13.36
C GLY A 126 -1.25 -6.27 12.70
N ILE A 127 -2.54 -5.99 12.65
CA ILE A 127 -3.54 -6.77 11.94
C ILE A 127 -4.36 -5.85 11.04
N ARG A 128 -4.66 -6.30 9.83
CA ARG A 128 -5.56 -5.61 8.91
C ARG A 128 -6.37 -6.61 8.12
N GLY A 129 -7.52 -6.19 7.65
CA GLY A 129 -8.33 -7.04 6.79
C GLY A 129 -9.61 -6.38 6.34
N THR A 130 -10.29 -7.09 5.45
CA THR A 130 -11.62 -6.77 4.97
C THR A 130 -12.51 -7.99 5.17
N HIS A 131 -13.56 -7.85 5.97
CA HIS A 131 -14.60 -8.84 6.09
C HIS A 131 -15.71 -8.50 5.10
N ILE A 132 -15.99 -9.42 4.18
CA ILE A 132 -17.03 -9.30 3.15
C ILE A 132 -18.23 -10.12 3.60
N PHE A 133 -19.36 -9.43 3.78
CA PHE A 133 -20.62 -10.06 4.15
C PHE A 133 -21.31 -10.76 2.96
N PRO A 134 -22.24 -11.66 3.19
CA PRO A 134 -22.96 -12.34 2.12
C PRO A 134 -23.54 -11.38 1.08
N GLN A 135 -23.50 -11.77 -0.19
CA GLN A 135 -23.94 -10.97 -1.35
C GLN A 135 -23.17 -9.66 -1.56
N ASP A 136 -22.00 -9.52 -0.90
CA ASP A 136 -21.21 -8.28 -0.89
C ASP A 136 -22.02 -7.02 -0.49
N LYS A 137 -23.04 -7.22 0.33
CA LYS A 137 -23.95 -6.14 0.74
C LYS A 137 -23.26 -5.14 1.68
N TYR A 138 -22.33 -5.65 2.49
CA TYR A 138 -21.54 -4.86 3.44
C TYR A 138 -20.10 -5.32 3.42
N ARG A 139 -19.18 -4.40 3.75
CA ARG A 139 -17.77 -4.67 4.02
C ARG A 139 -17.36 -4.02 5.33
N ALA A 140 -16.60 -4.72 6.15
CA ALA A 140 -15.96 -4.16 7.33
C ALA A 140 -14.46 -4.18 7.13
N ASP A 141 -13.85 -2.99 6.95
CA ASP A 141 -12.41 -2.82 6.87
C ASP A 141 -11.85 -2.46 8.23
N TYR A 142 -10.74 -3.06 8.60
CA TYR A 142 -10.07 -2.75 9.86
C TYR A 142 -8.55 -2.79 9.73
N THR A 143 -7.92 -1.91 10.50
CA THR A 143 -6.46 -1.84 10.64
C THR A 143 -6.12 -1.49 12.07
N VAL A 144 -5.34 -2.33 12.71
CA VAL A 144 -4.78 -2.09 14.05
C VAL A 144 -3.29 -2.34 13.95
N TYR A 145 -2.48 -1.39 14.38
CA TYR A 145 -1.05 -1.58 14.46
C TYR A 145 -0.41 -0.75 15.57
N PHE A 146 0.74 -1.23 15.96
CA PHE A 146 1.67 -0.54 16.83
C PHE A 146 3.05 -0.56 16.19
N TYR A 147 3.76 0.54 16.23
CA TYR A 147 5.16 0.58 15.85
C TYR A 147 6.00 1.49 16.74
N SER A 148 7.29 1.20 16.76
CA SER A 148 8.34 2.04 17.33
C SER A 148 9.37 2.30 16.24
N PHE A 149 9.58 3.55 15.92
CA PHE A 149 10.46 3.97 14.84
C PHE A 149 11.48 5.00 15.34
N PRO A 150 12.75 4.64 15.52
CA PRO A 150 13.84 5.60 15.59
C PRO A 150 13.94 6.32 14.26
N CYS A 151 13.64 7.60 14.22
CA CYS A 151 13.52 8.36 12.98
C CYS A 151 14.17 9.74 13.11
N ASP A 152 14.58 10.25 11.97
CA ASP A 152 15.03 11.62 11.84
C ASP A 152 13.83 12.57 11.72
N TYR A 153 13.98 13.75 12.25
CA TYR A 153 12.95 14.80 12.28
C TYR A 153 13.57 16.17 11.94
N TRP A 154 13.02 16.88 10.98
CA TRP A 154 13.51 18.20 10.53
C TRP A 154 12.59 19.36 10.94
N GLY A 155 11.51 19.10 11.66
CA GLY A 155 10.48 20.09 11.90
C GLY A 155 9.36 20.05 10.85
N MET A 156 8.56 21.12 10.75
CA MET A 156 7.39 21.22 9.88
C MET A 156 7.59 22.27 8.79
N GLY A 157 7.18 21.98 7.56
CA GLY A 157 7.28 22.84 6.41
C GLY A 157 8.41 22.47 5.46
N TYR A 158 8.29 22.95 4.22
CA TYR A 158 9.24 22.65 3.15
C TYR A 158 10.66 23.12 3.48
N ASP A 159 10.82 24.37 3.92
CA ASP A 159 12.13 24.97 4.16
C ASP A 159 12.88 24.24 5.29
N MET A 160 12.15 23.78 6.32
CA MET A 160 12.72 22.97 7.41
C MET A 160 13.27 21.64 6.89
N GLY A 161 12.49 20.89 6.10
CA GLY A 161 12.92 19.62 5.51
C GLY A 161 14.00 19.76 4.45
N ASN A 162 14.15 20.95 3.84
CA ASN A 162 15.15 21.20 2.79
C ASN A 162 16.53 21.57 3.34
N ASP A 163 16.65 21.83 4.63
CA ASP A 163 17.90 22.18 5.31
C ASP A 163 18.34 21.03 6.24
N ASP A 164 19.49 20.43 5.93
CA ASP A 164 20.06 19.33 6.71
C ASP A 164 20.51 19.76 8.13
N SER A 165 20.75 21.03 8.37
CA SER A 165 21.07 21.56 9.71
C SER A 165 19.92 21.41 10.69
N ASN A 166 18.68 21.23 10.20
CA ASN A 166 17.51 20.97 11.03
C ASN A 166 17.35 19.50 11.41
N LYS A 167 18.17 18.61 10.86
CA LYS A 167 18.12 17.19 11.17
C LYS A 167 18.32 16.95 12.66
N SER A 168 17.43 16.17 13.25
CA SER A 168 17.38 15.83 14.67
C SER A 168 16.86 14.42 14.83
N GLU A 169 17.33 13.71 15.84
CA GLU A 169 16.89 12.35 16.11
C GLU A 169 15.72 12.32 17.09
N MET A 170 14.80 11.39 16.89
CA MET A 170 13.74 11.08 17.82
C MET A 170 13.29 9.62 17.67
N LYS A 171 12.62 9.10 18.70
CA LYS A 171 11.94 7.80 18.63
C LYS A 171 10.43 8.02 18.62
N ARG A 172 9.79 7.74 17.47
CA ARG A 172 8.33 7.83 17.32
C ARG A 172 7.68 6.50 17.68
N TRP A 173 6.75 6.52 18.60
CA TRP A 173 5.85 5.42 18.90
C TRP A 173 4.47 5.78 18.41
N GLN A 174 3.81 4.84 17.75
CA GLN A 174 2.42 5.05 17.34
C GLN A 174 1.62 3.77 17.47
N ALA A 175 0.44 3.90 18.08
CA ALA A 175 -0.63 2.91 18.01
C ALA A 175 -1.79 3.48 17.20
N ARG A 176 -2.32 2.71 16.25
CA ARG A 176 -3.48 3.09 15.44
C ARG A 176 -4.53 2.01 15.44
N ILE A 177 -5.78 2.43 15.59
CA ILE A 177 -6.97 1.62 15.35
C ILE A 177 -7.83 2.39 14.35
N LYS A 178 -8.08 1.81 13.17
CA LYS A 178 -8.97 2.39 12.15
C LYS A 178 -9.94 1.31 11.69
N GLY A 179 -11.21 1.64 11.62
CA GLY A 179 -12.25 0.75 11.13
C GLY A 179 -13.28 1.50 10.30
N SER A 180 -13.81 0.84 9.27
CA SER A 180 -14.89 1.34 8.42
C SER A 180 -15.93 0.25 8.23
N PHE A 181 -17.21 0.62 8.23
CA PHE A 181 -18.29 -0.28 7.87
C PHE A 181 -18.99 0.27 6.63
N LEU A 182 -18.81 -0.40 5.50
CA LEU A 182 -19.17 0.09 4.17
C LEU A 182 -20.41 -0.63 3.65
N PHE A 183 -21.33 0.13 3.11
CA PHE A 183 -22.54 -0.32 2.43
C PHE A 183 -22.31 -0.32 0.93
N HIS A 184 -22.62 -1.41 0.26
CA HIS A 184 -22.56 -1.51 -1.19
C HIS A 184 -23.75 -0.79 -1.82
N LEU A 185 -23.50 0.26 -2.58
CA LEU A 185 -24.53 1.03 -3.29
C LEU A 185 -24.70 0.65 -4.77
N GLY A 186 -23.95 -0.38 -5.21
CA GLY A 186 -23.95 -0.87 -6.59
C GLY A 186 -22.74 -0.44 -7.41
N SER A 187 -22.50 -1.07 -8.55
CA SER A 187 -21.42 -0.75 -9.51
C SER A 187 -20.04 -0.55 -8.87
N ASN A 188 -19.63 -1.43 -7.96
CA ASN A 188 -18.32 -1.37 -7.24
C ASN A 188 -18.15 -0.17 -6.30
N PHE A 189 -19.23 0.52 -5.94
CA PHE A 189 -19.19 1.67 -5.04
C PHE A 189 -19.68 1.32 -3.63
N TYR A 190 -18.88 1.72 -2.64
CA TYR A 190 -19.13 1.45 -1.22
C TYR A 190 -18.97 2.76 -0.44
N ILE A 191 -19.85 3.00 0.54
CA ILE A 191 -19.75 4.15 1.45
C ILE A 191 -20.23 3.75 2.84
N GLY A 192 -19.65 4.36 3.86
CA GLY A 192 -20.12 4.13 5.22
C GLY A 192 -19.31 4.83 6.28
N PRO A 193 -19.73 4.71 7.56
CA PRO A 193 -19.04 5.32 8.69
C PRO A 193 -17.65 4.73 8.90
N MET A 194 -16.77 5.56 9.46
CA MET A 194 -15.44 5.15 9.90
C MET A 194 -15.11 5.75 11.26
N VAL A 195 -14.25 5.07 11.98
CA VAL A 195 -13.64 5.54 13.23
C VAL A 195 -12.12 5.38 13.15
N SER A 196 -11.37 6.28 13.78
CA SER A 196 -9.92 6.22 13.86
C SER A 196 -9.46 6.68 15.23
N TYR A 197 -8.59 5.91 15.83
CA TYR A 197 -7.86 6.29 17.04
C TYR A 197 -6.36 6.20 16.77
N ASP A 198 -5.64 7.29 17.02
CA ASP A 198 -4.20 7.39 16.86
C ASP A 198 -3.57 7.90 18.16
N TYR A 199 -2.68 7.12 18.74
CA TYR A 199 -1.85 7.53 19.86
C TYR A 199 -0.41 7.65 19.39
N VAL A 200 0.18 8.83 19.52
CA VAL A 200 1.53 9.13 19.05
C VAL A 200 2.37 9.73 20.16
N ILE A 201 3.59 9.20 20.33
CA ILE A 201 4.57 9.67 21.32
C ILE A 201 5.90 9.94 20.65
N GLY A 202 6.48 11.10 20.91
CA GLY A 202 7.89 11.42 20.61
C GLY A 202 8.76 11.20 21.84
N LYS A 203 9.56 10.14 21.82
CA LYS A 203 10.56 9.86 22.88
C LYS A 203 11.94 10.32 22.41
N ASN A 204 12.82 10.67 23.36
CA ASN A 204 14.20 11.04 23.09
C ASN A 204 14.32 12.08 21.98
N VAL A 205 13.46 13.10 22.03
CA VAL A 205 13.48 14.20 21.06
C VAL A 205 14.70 15.06 21.34
N GLU A 206 15.68 15.03 20.46
CA GLU A 206 16.95 15.75 20.60
C GLU A 206 16.74 17.27 20.57
N ARG A 207 15.86 17.73 19.63
CA ARG A 207 15.56 19.16 19.44
C ARG A 207 14.05 19.43 19.63
N PRO A 208 13.59 19.59 20.91
CA PRO A 208 12.18 19.78 21.23
C PRO A 208 11.55 21.04 20.62
N GLU A 209 12.35 22.07 20.36
CA GLU A 209 11.92 23.31 19.71
C GLU A 209 11.32 23.09 18.33
N LEU A 210 11.74 22.03 17.62
CA LEU A 210 11.20 21.67 16.31
C LEU A 210 9.75 21.17 16.37
N LEU A 211 9.24 20.80 17.56
CA LEU A 211 7.83 20.46 17.75
C LEU A 211 6.93 21.70 17.85
N ASN A 212 7.49 22.92 17.79
CA ASN A 212 6.76 24.19 17.84
C ASN A 212 5.84 24.30 19.07
N GLY A 213 6.32 23.85 20.24
CA GLY A 213 5.57 23.90 21.50
C GLY A 213 4.44 22.87 21.63
N MET A 214 4.33 21.94 20.69
CA MET A 214 3.32 20.86 20.79
C MET A 214 3.76 19.78 21.77
N ASP A 215 2.81 19.14 22.40
CA ASP A 215 3.05 18.04 23.33
C ASP A 215 3.69 16.84 22.62
N ARG A 216 4.63 16.20 23.31
CA ARG A 216 5.27 14.97 22.81
C ARG A 216 4.31 13.79 22.73
N HIS A 217 3.27 13.81 23.54
CA HIS A 217 2.22 12.79 23.62
C HIS A 217 0.95 13.37 23.05
N THR A 218 0.37 12.71 22.06
CA THR A 218 -0.90 13.12 21.47
C THR A 218 -1.77 11.90 21.22
N TRP A 219 -3.03 12.02 21.58
CA TRP A 219 -4.02 11.05 21.20
C TRP A 219 -5.11 11.73 20.35
N ASN A 220 -5.62 11.00 19.37
CA ASN A 220 -6.45 11.57 18.35
C ASN A 220 -7.58 10.59 18.03
N LEU A 221 -8.74 10.82 18.62
CA LEU A 221 -9.96 10.05 18.37
C LEU A 221 -10.82 10.78 17.34
N GLY A 222 -11.24 10.09 16.30
CA GLY A 222 -12.04 10.66 15.25
C GLY A 222 -13.08 9.73 14.69
N ALA A 223 -14.12 10.33 14.14
CA ALA A 223 -15.17 9.65 13.39
C ALA A 223 -15.44 10.39 12.08
N GLY A 224 -16.01 9.71 11.13
CA GLY A 224 -16.30 10.27 9.82
C GLY A 224 -16.88 9.24 8.87
N PHE A 225 -16.50 9.32 7.60
CA PHE A 225 -16.96 8.38 6.58
C PHE A 225 -15.82 7.99 5.63
N SER A 226 -15.98 6.84 5.00
CA SER A 226 -15.14 6.36 3.92
C SER A 226 -16.01 6.01 2.71
N ALA A 227 -15.56 6.39 1.51
CA ALA A 227 -16.18 6.05 0.23
C ALA A 227 -15.15 5.40 -0.67
N VAL A 228 -15.47 4.23 -1.22
CA VAL A 228 -14.56 3.42 -2.02
C VAL A 228 -15.23 3.04 -3.34
N TYR A 229 -14.53 3.24 -4.44
CA TYR A 229 -14.85 2.66 -5.74
C TYR A 229 -13.70 1.77 -6.18
N ASP A 230 -13.96 0.50 -6.50
CA ASP A 230 -12.92 -0.44 -6.89
C ASP A 230 -13.36 -1.33 -8.05
N SER A 231 -12.86 -1.03 -9.24
CA SER A 231 -13.11 -1.79 -10.47
C SER A 231 -11.85 -2.50 -10.99
N ARG A 232 -10.82 -2.64 -10.16
CA ARG A 232 -9.58 -3.33 -10.53
C ARG A 232 -9.84 -4.81 -10.83
N ASP A 233 -9.20 -5.32 -11.87
CA ASP A 233 -9.28 -6.73 -12.26
C ASP A 233 -8.56 -7.65 -11.27
N VAL A 234 -7.46 -7.21 -10.67
CA VAL A 234 -6.66 -7.95 -9.67
C VAL A 234 -6.19 -6.97 -8.59
N LEU A 235 -6.42 -7.30 -7.32
CA LEU A 235 -6.10 -6.39 -6.20
C LEU A 235 -4.59 -6.24 -5.95
N THR A 236 -3.81 -7.30 -6.15
CA THR A 236 -2.37 -7.33 -5.83
C THR A 236 -1.46 -6.93 -6.99
N TYR A 237 -1.95 -7.07 -8.23
CA TYR A 237 -1.26 -6.70 -9.47
C TYR A 237 -2.28 -6.25 -10.51
N PRO A 238 -2.86 -5.05 -10.37
CA PRO A 238 -3.87 -4.56 -11.30
C PRO A 238 -3.30 -4.36 -12.71
N HIS A 239 -4.07 -4.81 -13.72
CA HIS A 239 -3.74 -4.59 -15.12
C HIS A 239 -4.64 -3.54 -15.76
N GLN A 240 -5.85 -3.41 -15.23
CA GLN A 240 -6.86 -2.45 -15.68
C GLN A 240 -7.87 -2.15 -14.57
N GLY A 241 -8.50 -0.99 -14.67
CA GLY A 241 -9.52 -0.55 -13.74
C GLY A 241 -9.12 0.69 -12.96
N LEU A 242 -10.00 1.09 -12.08
CA LEU A 242 -9.90 2.31 -11.27
C LEU A 242 -10.14 1.96 -9.81
N TYR A 243 -9.32 2.52 -8.94
CA TYR A 243 -9.52 2.51 -7.50
C TYR A 243 -9.58 3.94 -6.98
N ILE A 244 -10.65 4.28 -6.28
CA ILE A 244 -10.81 5.57 -5.60
C ILE A 244 -11.14 5.28 -4.14
N ASN A 245 -10.41 5.88 -3.24
CA ASN A 245 -10.67 5.80 -1.79
C ASN A 245 -10.66 7.21 -1.21
N LEU A 246 -11.81 7.68 -0.77
CA LEU A 246 -11.98 8.94 -0.07
C LEU A 246 -12.33 8.65 1.39
N THR A 247 -11.55 9.20 2.30
CA THR A 247 -11.80 9.12 3.74
C THR A 247 -11.86 10.53 4.32
N GLN A 248 -12.92 10.83 5.06
CA GLN A 248 -13.06 12.07 5.84
C GLN A 248 -13.17 11.72 7.32
N CYS A 249 -12.29 12.25 8.14
CA CYS A 249 -12.27 11.99 9.57
C CYS A 249 -12.24 13.31 10.35
N PHE A 250 -13.19 13.49 11.26
CA PHE A 250 -13.30 14.65 12.14
C PHE A 250 -12.79 14.29 13.54
N ARG A 251 -11.94 15.14 14.11
CA ARG A 251 -11.33 15.00 15.44
C ARG A 251 -11.61 16.25 16.28
N PRO A 252 -12.84 16.44 16.73
CA PRO A 252 -13.21 17.62 17.52
C PRO A 252 -12.73 17.50 18.99
N ARG A 253 -12.61 18.63 19.70
CA ARG A 253 -12.17 18.65 21.09
C ARG A 253 -13.11 17.92 22.04
N PHE A 254 -14.43 17.91 21.77
CA PHE A 254 -15.40 17.22 22.64
C PHE A 254 -15.23 15.69 22.70
N MET A 255 -14.50 15.10 21.73
CA MET A 255 -14.09 13.70 21.79
C MET A 255 -12.80 13.48 22.63
N GLY A 256 -12.34 14.52 23.33
CA GLY A 256 -11.18 14.49 24.22
C GLY A 256 -9.85 14.79 23.53
N ASN A 257 -9.85 15.23 22.29
CA ASN A 257 -8.62 15.56 21.56
C ASN A 257 -8.00 16.87 22.06
N ASP A 258 -6.68 16.86 22.27
CA ASP A 258 -5.92 18.06 22.60
C ASP A 258 -5.92 19.06 21.43
N TYR A 259 -5.91 18.53 20.21
CA TYR A 259 -5.87 19.29 18.96
C TYR A 259 -7.12 19.00 18.13
N ALA A 260 -7.88 20.06 17.79
CA ALA A 260 -9.05 19.91 16.92
C ALA A 260 -8.67 20.10 15.46
N PHE A 261 -8.97 19.09 14.63
CA PHE A 261 -8.74 19.11 13.20
C PHE A 261 -9.61 18.08 12.48
N SER A 262 -9.66 18.17 11.15
CA SER A 262 -10.20 17.12 10.30
C SER A 262 -9.22 16.73 9.23
N THR A 263 -9.25 15.46 8.84
CA THR A 263 -8.38 14.91 7.79
C THR A 263 -9.22 14.41 6.63
N THR A 264 -8.93 14.91 5.44
CA THR A 264 -9.41 14.34 4.16
C THR A 264 -8.26 13.60 3.51
N GLU A 265 -8.42 12.29 3.29
CA GLU A 265 -7.49 11.47 2.51
C GLU A 265 -8.18 11.04 1.22
N LEU A 266 -7.53 11.26 0.08
CA LEU A 266 -7.97 10.78 -1.22
C LEU A 266 -6.83 10.03 -1.89
N GLN A 267 -7.14 8.84 -2.38
CA GLN A 267 -6.29 8.05 -3.27
C GLN A 267 -7.06 7.74 -4.54
N VAL A 268 -6.42 7.92 -5.68
CA VAL A 268 -6.96 7.58 -7.00
C VAL A 268 -5.88 6.84 -7.76
N ASP A 269 -6.10 5.57 -8.04
CA ASP A 269 -5.21 4.74 -8.84
C ASP A 269 -5.95 4.32 -10.12
N ALA A 270 -5.31 4.50 -11.27
CA ALA A 270 -5.83 4.07 -12.55
C ALA A 270 -4.83 3.14 -13.24
N TYR A 271 -5.36 2.11 -13.92
CA TYR A 271 -4.54 1.10 -14.57
C TYR A 271 -5.08 0.83 -15.97
N GLN A 272 -4.18 0.79 -16.94
CA GLN A 272 -4.54 0.50 -18.32
C GLN A 272 -3.43 -0.27 -19.05
N LYS A 273 -3.86 -1.26 -19.84
CA LYS A 273 -2.98 -1.97 -20.76
C LYS A 273 -2.71 -1.07 -21.97
N VAL A 274 -1.45 -0.72 -22.21
CA VAL A 274 -1.09 0.20 -23.31
C VAL A 274 -0.60 -0.55 -24.54
N TRP A 275 0.21 -1.62 -24.35
CA TRP A 275 0.61 -2.55 -25.41
C TRP A 275 0.89 -3.93 -24.80
N LYS A 276 1.34 -4.87 -25.62
CA LYS A 276 1.59 -6.25 -25.18
C LYS A 276 2.59 -6.31 -24.02
N GLY A 277 2.11 -6.77 -22.87
CA GLY A 277 2.93 -6.92 -21.66
C GLY A 277 3.20 -5.61 -20.91
N ALA A 278 2.61 -4.48 -21.33
CA ALA A 278 2.79 -3.20 -20.68
C ALA A 278 1.52 -2.71 -19.99
N ILE A 279 1.68 -2.23 -18.76
CA ILE A 279 0.64 -1.61 -17.94
C ILE A 279 1.11 -0.21 -17.60
N LEU A 280 0.29 0.79 -17.88
CA LEU A 280 0.43 2.14 -17.35
C LEU A 280 -0.39 2.21 -16.06
N ALA A 281 0.26 2.55 -14.96
CA ALA A 281 -0.35 2.72 -13.66
C ALA A 281 -0.16 4.17 -13.21
N GLU A 282 -1.24 4.80 -12.82
CA GLU A 282 -1.28 6.20 -12.36
C GLU A 282 -1.75 6.21 -10.91
N ASP A 283 -1.12 7.00 -10.06
CA ASP A 283 -1.45 7.14 -8.65
C ASP A 283 -1.45 8.61 -8.26
N PHE A 284 -2.55 9.06 -7.68
CA PHE A 284 -2.68 10.37 -7.06
C PHE A 284 -3.11 10.21 -5.61
N ARG A 285 -2.38 10.83 -4.70
CA ARG A 285 -2.69 10.83 -3.28
C ARG A 285 -2.66 12.23 -2.71
N THR A 286 -3.59 12.49 -1.82
CA THR A 286 -3.57 13.71 -1.02
C THR A 286 -4.02 13.43 0.41
N MET A 287 -3.40 14.13 1.36
CA MET A 287 -3.83 14.19 2.75
C MET A 287 -3.93 15.65 3.14
N LEU A 288 -5.13 16.08 3.50
CA LEU A 288 -5.44 17.47 3.83
C LEU A 288 -5.93 17.55 5.29
N ASN A 289 -5.17 18.17 6.15
CA ASN A 289 -5.53 18.40 7.55
C ASN A 289 -6.01 19.85 7.74
N PHE A 290 -7.28 20.03 8.02
CA PHE A 290 -7.89 21.33 8.30
C PHE A 290 -7.99 21.55 9.81
N GLY A 291 -7.57 22.71 10.28
CA GLY A 291 -7.48 23.03 11.71
C GLY A 291 -6.04 22.93 12.22
N ASN A 292 -5.86 22.41 13.43
CA ASN A 292 -4.57 22.34 14.12
C ASN A 292 -4.17 20.88 14.42
N PRO A 293 -3.70 20.11 13.45
CA PRO A 293 -3.20 18.76 13.70
C PRO A 293 -1.96 18.78 14.58
N SER A 294 -1.79 17.77 15.42
CA SER A 294 -0.54 17.58 16.17
C SER A 294 0.62 17.24 15.25
N TRP A 295 1.86 17.42 15.73
CA TRP A 295 3.08 17.05 14.95
C TRP A 295 3.04 15.60 14.46
N GLY A 296 2.45 14.70 15.24
CA GLY A 296 2.34 13.28 14.93
C GLY A 296 1.30 12.96 13.85
N MET A 297 0.39 13.89 13.56
CA MET A 297 -0.70 13.75 12.59
C MET A 297 -0.49 14.57 11.31
N MET A 298 0.66 15.25 11.18
CA MET A 298 1.04 15.94 9.96
C MET A 298 1.11 14.98 8.77
N ALA A 299 0.86 15.48 7.57
CA ALA A 299 1.03 14.74 6.34
C ALA A 299 2.53 14.54 6.04
N LEU A 300 2.95 13.29 5.90
CA LEU A 300 4.34 12.88 5.65
C LEU A 300 4.51 12.56 4.18
N LEU A 301 5.53 13.12 3.53
CA LEU A 301 5.91 12.81 2.16
C LEU A 301 7.03 11.76 2.16
N GLY A 302 6.99 10.84 1.19
CA GLY A 302 7.95 9.76 1.04
C GLY A 302 7.56 8.50 1.81
N ASN A 303 7.51 7.38 1.12
CA ASN A 303 7.39 6.04 1.70
C ASN A 303 7.71 4.98 0.63
N SER A 304 7.49 3.71 0.94
CA SER A 304 7.73 2.61 -0.01
C SER A 304 6.75 2.55 -1.19
N ASN A 305 5.67 3.30 -1.18
CA ASN A 305 4.61 3.24 -2.19
C ASN A 305 4.53 4.51 -3.06
N SER A 306 4.75 5.69 -2.46
CA SER A 306 4.76 6.96 -3.19
C SER A 306 5.99 7.77 -2.83
N MET A 307 6.45 8.63 -3.74
CA MET A 307 7.64 9.44 -3.56
C MET A 307 8.85 8.62 -3.10
N ARG A 308 9.03 7.45 -3.73
CA ARG A 308 10.07 6.46 -3.42
C ARG A 308 11.48 7.07 -3.57
N GLY A 309 12.34 6.89 -2.57
CA GLY A 309 13.67 7.50 -2.51
C GLY A 309 13.76 8.70 -1.57
N TYR A 310 12.63 9.31 -1.19
CA TYR A 310 12.61 10.28 -0.10
C TYR A 310 12.55 9.57 1.26
N TYR A 311 13.25 10.12 2.25
CA TYR A 311 13.10 9.71 3.64
C TYR A 311 11.69 10.06 4.14
N GLU A 312 10.94 9.07 4.70
CA GLU A 312 9.56 9.30 5.14
C GLU A 312 9.49 10.37 6.22
N GLY A 313 8.75 11.44 5.92
CA GLY A 313 8.51 12.54 6.84
C GLY A 313 9.67 13.52 6.99
N ARG A 314 10.73 13.46 6.16
CA ARG A 314 11.66 14.57 6.01
C ARG A 314 10.90 15.84 5.62
N TYR A 315 10.03 15.73 4.64
CA TYR A 315 9.09 16.78 4.25
C TYR A 315 7.73 16.45 4.87
N ARG A 316 7.28 17.31 5.78
CA ARG A 316 5.97 17.17 6.44
C ARG A 316 5.32 18.53 6.69
N ASP A 317 4.00 18.59 6.54
CA ASP A 317 3.21 19.79 6.82
C ASP A 317 1.74 19.38 7.07
N LYS A 318 0.85 20.35 7.22
CA LYS A 318 -0.60 20.09 7.36
C LYS A 318 -1.17 19.31 6.17
N HIS A 319 -0.73 19.65 4.96
CA HIS A 319 -1.24 19.08 3.72
C HIS A 319 -0.13 18.49 2.89
N LYS A 320 -0.44 17.45 2.13
CA LYS A 320 0.40 16.93 1.05
C LYS A 320 -0.42 16.60 -0.18
N MET A 321 0.20 16.67 -1.34
CA MET A 321 -0.30 16.16 -2.62
C MET A 321 0.85 15.45 -3.33
N GLU A 322 0.58 14.28 -3.88
CA GLU A 322 1.55 13.43 -4.57
C GLU A 322 0.88 12.85 -5.81
N ALA A 323 1.61 12.80 -6.92
CA ALA A 323 1.18 12.13 -8.14
C ALA A 323 2.36 11.40 -8.77
N GLN A 324 2.12 10.20 -9.28
CA GLN A 324 3.11 9.42 -10.00
C GLN A 324 2.48 8.62 -11.13
N VAL A 325 3.28 8.37 -12.16
CA VAL A 325 2.94 7.50 -13.28
C VAL A 325 4.02 6.45 -13.40
N GLU A 326 3.62 5.20 -13.49
CA GLU A 326 4.50 4.03 -13.52
C GLU A 326 4.19 3.17 -14.75
N LEU A 327 5.19 2.92 -15.56
CA LEU A 327 5.12 1.96 -16.67
C LEU A 327 5.72 0.64 -16.22
N ARG A 328 4.91 -0.41 -16.22
CA ARG A 328 5.29 -1.80 -15.88
C ARG A 328 5.35 -2.60 -17.16
N GLN A 329 6.54 -3.08 -17.55
CA GLN A 329 6.76 -3.88 -18.76
C GLN A 329 7.16 -5.30 -18.40
N HIS A 330 6.33 -6.25 -18.78
CA HIS A 330 6.71 -7.67 -18.76
C HIS A 330 7.78 -7.94 -19.82
N ILE A 331 8.89 -8.54 -19.42
CA ILE A 331 10.03 -8.79 -20.30
C ILE A 331 10.09 -10.27 -20.70
N TRP A 332 10.14 -11.16 -19.71
CA TRP A 332 10.33 -12.57 -19.99
C TRP A 332 9.97 -13.46 -18.79
N LYS A 333 9.18 -14.50 -19.01
CA LYS A 333 8.71 -15.46 -17.98
C LYS A 333 8.08 -14.74 -16.77
N ARG A 334 8.81 -14.64 -15.65
CA ARG A 334 8.37 -14.04 -14.38
C ARG A 334 9.01 -12.69 -14.12
N ASN A 335 9.66 -12.10 -15.13
CA ASN A 335 10.47 -10.90 -14.97
C ASN A 335 9.80 -9.71 -15.65
N SER A 336 9.68 -8.61 -14.94
CA SER A 336 9.20 -7.34 -15.46
C SER A 336 10.11 -6.21 -15.00
N LEU A 337 10.17 -5.15 -15.79
CA LEU A 337 10.84 -3.90 -15.45
C LEU A 337 9.80 -2.81 -15.27
N THR A 338 10.13 -1.86 -14.43
CA THR A 338 9.26 -0.74 -14.09
C THR A 338 10.07 0.55 -14.13
N VAL A 339 9.49 1.60 -14.68
CA VAL A 339 10.01 2.96 -14.60
C VAL A 339 8.89 3.88 -14.14
N TRP A 340 9.21 4.89 -13.34
CA TRP A 340 8.21 5.86 -12.91
C TRP A 340 8.77 7.26 -12.86
N VAL A 341 7.86 8.20 -12.97
CA VAL A 341 8.06 9.61 -12.70
C VAL A 341 6.92 10.12 -11.84
N GLY A 342 7.20 11.07 -10.98
CA GLY A 342 6.19 11.66 -10.11
C GLY A 342 6.64 12.98 -9.54
N ALA A 343 5.75 13.60 -8.81
CA ALA A 343 6.02 14.82 -8.07
C ALA A 343 5.12 14.90 -6.84
N GLY A 344 5.63 15.51 -5.79
CA GLY A 344 4.85 15.77 -4.58
C GLY A 344 5.12 17.16 -4.03
N THR A 345 4.26 17.61 -3.14
CA THR A 345 4.45 18.86 -2.40
C THR A 345 3.78 18.76 -1.04
N ILE A 346 4.34 19.51 -0.08
CA ILE A 346 3.72 19.72 1.23
C ILE A 346 3.45 21.21 1.41
N PHE A 347 2.43 21.56 2.17
CA PHE A 347 2.05 22.95 2.39
C PHE A 347 1.18 23.12 3.63
N SER A 348 1.27 24.28 4.29
CA SER A 348 0.44 24.65 5.44
C SER A 348 -0.91 25.29 5.01
N LYS A 349 -0.92 25.96 3.85
CA LYS A 349 -2.09 26.60 3.22
C LYS A 349 -1.97 26.47 1.70
N PHE A 350 -3.10 26.41 1.00
CA PHE A 350 -3.12 26.32 -0.48
C PHE A 350 -2.41 27.51 -1.15
N SER A 351 -2.45 28.71 -0.54
CA SER A 351 -1.72 29.89 -1.02
C SER A 351 -0.20 29.76 -0.94
N ASN A 352 0.30 28.78 -0.18
CA ASN A 352 1.74 28.55 -0.01
C ASN A 352 2.31 27.54 -1.00
N ILE A 353 1.49 26.99 -1.89
CA ILE A 353 1.96 26.12 -2.95
C ILE A 353 2.77 26.95 -3.96
N ARG A 354 4.04 26.61 -4.09
CA ARG A 354 4.99 27.28 -4.99
C ARG A 354 5.67 26.24 -5.86
N SER A 355 5.97 26.59 -7.11
CA SER A 355 6.68 25.68 -8.02
C SER A 355 8.04 25.20 -7.49
N ARG A 356 8.78 26.07 -6.77
CA ARG A 356 10.05 25.71 -6.12
C ARG A 356 9.92 24.66 -5.01
N HIS A 357 8.70 24.47 -4.43
CA HIS A 357 8.42 23.50 -3.39
C HIS A 357 7.95 22.15 -3.96
N ILE A 358 7.88 22.02 -5.28
CA ILE A 358 7.59 20.75 -5.92
C ILE A 358 8.84 19.87 -5.78
N LEU A 359 8.62 18.66 -5.29
CA LEU A 359 9.60 17.63 -5.07
C LEU A 359 9.45 16.58 -6.19
N PRO A 360 10.37 16.52 -7.16
CA PRO A 360 10.33 15.51 -8.21
C PRO A 360 10.69 14.13 -7.66
N ASN A 361 10.11 13.09 -8.24
CA ASN A 361 10.44 11.71 -7.97
C ASN A 361 10.52 10.92 -9.27
N TYR A 362 11.53 10.09 -9.42
CA TYR A 362 11.66 9.19 -10.55
C TYR A 362 12.52 7.98 -10.16
N GLY A 363 12.42 6.92 -10.91
CA GLY A 363 13.19 5.74 -10.59
C GLY A 363 12.93 4.58 -11.54
N LEU A 364 13.58 3.48 -11.23
CA LEU A 364 13.49 2.23 -11.96
C LEU A 364 13.38 1.07 -10.97
N GLY A 365 12.66 0.05 -11.40
CA GLY A 365 12.38 -1.12 -10.58
C GLY A 365 12.41 -2.40 -11.38
N TYR A 366 12.67 -3.47 -10.66
CA TYR A 366 12.59 -4.83 -11.14
C TYR A 366 11.51 -5.58 -10.39
N ARG A 367 10.77 -6.42 -11.11
CA ARG A 367 9.71 -7.28 -10.58
C ARG A 367 10.01 -8.72 -10.91
N TRP A 368 9.89 -9.57 -9.89
CA TRP A 368 9.91 -11.01 -10.07
C TRP A 368 8.61 -11.61 -9.54
N GLU A 369 7.81 -12.16 -10.44
CA GLU A 369 6.56 -12.83 -10.08
C GLU A 369 6.90 -14.19 -9.43
N PHE A 370 6.96 -14.23 -8.10
CA PHE A 370 7.23 -15.46 -7.38
C PHE A 370 5.99 -16.36 -7.25
N LYS A 371 4.79 -15.76 -7.21
CA LYS A 371 3.48 -16.40 -7.27
C LYS A 371 2.59 -15.60 -8.22
N LYS A 372 1.63 -16.25 -8.87
CA LYS A 372 0.69 -15.58 -9.79
C LYS A 372 0.11 -14.32 -9.16
N ASN A 373 0.31 -13.18 -9.81
CA ASN A 373 -0.12 -11.85 -9.39
C ASN A 373 0.49 -11.37 -8.05
N VAL A 374 1.62 -11.95 -7.62
CA VAL A 374 2.37 -11.51 -6.44
C VAL A 374 3.83 -11.35 -6.81
N ASN A 375 4.29 -10.11 -6.78
CA ASN A 375 5.64 -9.74 -7.21
C ASN A 375 6.55 -9.45 -6.02
N VAL A 376 7.80 -9.90 -6.12
CA VAL A 376 8.91 -9.33 -5.38
C VAL A 376 9.34 -8.07 -6.12
N ARG A 377 9.46 -6.98 -5.42
CA ARG A 377 9.75 -5.64 -5.93
C ARG A 377 11.09 -5.15 -5.44
N LEU A 378 11.94 -4.75 -6.38
CA LEU A 378 13.21 -4.06 -6.14
C LEU A 378 13.13 -2.70 -6.83
N ASP A 379 13.12 -1.62 -6.09
CA ASP A 379 13.02 -0.26 -6.61
C ASP A 379 14.25 0.56 -6.22
N TYR A 380 14.70 1.43 -7.10
CA TYR A 380 15.65 2.48 -6.78
C TYR A 380 15.08 3.82 -7.20
N GLY A 381 14.73 4.63 -6.21
CA GLY A 381 14.09 5.92 -6.41
C GLY A 381 15.06 7.07 -6.19
N PHE A 382 14.84 8.15 -6.94
CA PHE A 382 15.59 9.39 -6.86
C PHE A 382 14.65 10.55 -6.54
N GLY A 383 15.16 11.48 -5.76
CA GLY A 383 14.48 12.70 -5.36
C GLY A 383 15.34 13.93 -5.49
N LYS A 384 14.85 15.07 -5.00
CA LYS A 384 15.54 16.35 -4.98
C LYS A 384 16.75 16.29 -4.03
N ALA A 385 17.77 17.12 -4.33
CA ALA A 385 18.96 17.33 -3.48
C ALA A 385 19.72 16.03 -3.15
N GLY A 386 19.85 15.13 -4.14
CA GLY A 386 20.61 13.89 -3.99
C GLY A 386 19.93 12.82 -3.14
N GLN A 387 18.69 13.02 -2.72
CA GLN A 387 17.94 11.98 -2.03
C GLN A 387 17.71 10.81 -2.97
N SER A 388 18.01 9.63 -2.51
CA SER A 388 17.78 8.38 -3.22
C SER A 388 17.58 7.24 -2.22
N GLY A 389 16.93 6.18 -2.65
CA GLY A 389 16.68 5.04 -1.78
C GLY A 389 16.46 3.77 -2.57
N PHE A 390 17.04 2.69 -2.04
CA PHE A 390 16.73 1.33 -2.47
C PHE A 390 15.60 0.78 -1.62
N LEU A 391 14.67 0.11 -2.27
CA LEU A 391 13.49 -0.49 -1.64
C LEU A 391 13.34 -1.92 -2.11
N PHE A 392 13.19 -2.82 -1.16
CA PHE A 392 12.81 -4.21 -1.39
C PHE A 392 11.47 -4.46 -0.72
N SER A 393 10.49 -4.95 -1.46
CA SER A 393 9.14 -5.18 -0.94
C SER A 393 8.43 -6.31 -1.71
N ILE A 394 7.25 -6.67 -1.23
CA ILE A 394 6.35 -7.62 -1.89
C ILE A 394 5.10 -6.85 -2.34
N ASN A 395 4.52 -7.25 -3.47
CA ASN A 395 3.44 -6.59 -4.22
C ASN A 395 3.87 -5.26 -4.87
N GLU A 396 2.95 -4.67 -5.63
CA GLU A 396 3.19 -3.40 -6.29
C GLU A 396 3.11 -2.22 -5.31
N ALA A 397 3.54 -1.05 -5.78
CA ALA A 397 3.52 0.17 -4.98
C ALA A 397 2.09 0.69 -4.77
N PHE A 398 1.21 0.45 -5.76
CA PHE A 398 -0.19 0.85 -5.77
C PHE A 398 -0.96 0.02 -6.78
#